data_fbbe7112c4c4f3ab2a31f34ae1c2c21e
#
_entry.id   fbbe7112c4c4f3ab2a31f34ae1c2c21e
#
_cell.length_a   1.000
_cell.length_b   1.000
_cell.length_c   1.000
_cell.angle_alpha   90.00
_cell.angle_beta   90.00
_cell.angle_gamma   90.00
#
_symmetry.space_group_name_H-M   'P 1'
#
loop_
_entity.id
_entity.type
_entity.pdbx_description
1 polymer ?
#
loop_
_entity_poly.entity_id
_entity_poly.type
_entity_poly.pdbx_seq_one_letter_code
_entity_poly.pdbx_strand_id
1 'polypeptide(L)'
;MMILDRRVHIDLAAGKPLRIDLGSGGAGRGDYYGIDFVDLPGVAIQADLNEPLASLPDNSVGALRSSHCLEHISGFIALMKEVHRIVMPGGQIEITVPHFSNPYGYSDPTHVRFFGLYTFNYFVETSRQPARKVPTFYTDTRFDVGSIHISLMKRTLVNKVLYPTLRKNLNSSFVTQERWERTLCWSAPADEITYGMTPVK
;
A
#
# COMPACT_ATOMS: atom_id res chain seq x y z
N MET A 1 -18.59 9.66 2.11
CA MET A 1 -18.34 8.85 0.92
C MET A 1 -19.50 8.96 -0.06
N MET A 2 -19.23 9.23 -1.34
CA MET A 2 -20.24 9.36 -2.41
C MET A 2 -19.77 8.60 -3.66
N ILE A 3 -20.62 7.71 -4.20
CA ILE A 3 -20.34 6.99 -5.45
C ILE A 3 -20.76 7.90 -6.61
N LEU A 4 -19.82 8.26 -7.46
CA LEU A 4 -20.01 9.15 -8.62
C LEU A 4 -20.27 8.35 -9.90
N ASP A 5 -19.60 7.22 -10.06
CA ASP A 5 -19.73 6.35 -11.24
C ASP A 5 -20.85 5.31 -11.04
N ARG A 6 -21.89 5.40 -11.85
CA ARG A 6 -23.03 4.46 -11.84
C ARG A 6 -22.61 3.00 -12.04
N ARG A 7 -21.49 2.74 -12.74
CA ARG A 7 -21.00 1.37 -12.97
C ARG A 7 -20.64 0.66 -11.66
N VAL A 8 -20.19 1.38 -10.63
CA VAL A 8 -19.93 0.81 -9.29
C VAL A 8 -21.20 0.17 -8.72
N HIS A 9 -22.34 0.89 -8.79
CA HIS A 9 -23.62 0.36 -8.32
C HIS A 9 -24.08 -0.87 -9.12
N ILE A 10 -23.87 -0.86 -10.44
CA ILE A 10 -24.24 -1.98 -11.32
C ILE A 10 -23.41 -3.21 -10.97
N ASP A 11 -22.09 -3.06 -10.84
CA ASP A 11 -21.20 -4.18 -10.53
C ASP A 11 -21.47 -4.74 -9.12
N LEU A 12 -21.73 -3.88 -8.13
CA LEU A 12 -22.12 -4.31 -6.77
C LEU A 12 -23.45 -5.07 -6.79
N ALA A 13 -24.47 -4.56 -7.48
CA ALA A 13 -25.77 -5.22 -7.59
C ALA A 13 -25.69 -6.58 -8.31
N ALA A 14 -24.75 -6.72 -9.25
CA ALA A 14 -24.48 -7.98 -9.96
C ALA A 14 -23.59 -8.95 -9.16
N GLY A 15 -23.13 -8.58 -7.95
CA GLY A 15 -22.20 -9.38 -7.16
C GLY A 15 -20.80 -9.53 -7.79
N LYS A 16 -20.45 -8.65 -8.72
CA LYS A 16 -19.14 -8.65 -9.37
C LYS A 16 -18.11 -8.00 -8.47
N PRO A 17 -16.98 -8.68 -8.15
CA PRO A 17 -15.93 -8.09 -7.33
C PRO A 17 -15.33 -6.84 -7.97
N LEU A 18 -15.28 -5.75 -7.20
CA LEU A 18 -14.72 -4.50 -7.67
C LEU A 18 -13.18 -4.56 -7.71
N ARG A 19 -12.60 -3.68 -8.54
CA ARG A 19 -11.18 -3.37 -8.54
C ARG A 19 -11.02 -1.90 -8.13
N ILE A 20 -10.34 -1.63 -7.03
CA ILE A 20 -10.28 -0.30 -6.40
C ILE A 20 -8.85 0.26 -6.43
N ASP A 21 -8.75 1.56 -6.76
CA ASP A 21 -7.51 2.35 -6.68
C ASP A 21 -7.67 3.44 -5.61
N LEU A 22 -7.01 3.28 -4.45
CA LEU A 22 -7.07 4.25 -3.36
C LEU A 22 -6.11 5.41 -3.60
N GLY A 23 -6.62 6.64 -3.51
CA GLY A 23 -5.85 7.84 -3.80
C GLY A 23 -5.50 7.93 -5.29
N SER A 24 -6.48 7.70 -6.16
CA SER A 24 -6.25 7.54 -7.60
C SER A 24 -5.80 8.82 -8.30
N GLY A 25 -5.99 10.01 -7.69
CA GLY A 25 -5.85 11.28 -8.38
C GLY A 25 -6.76 11.37 -9.61
N GLY A 26 -6.47 12.29 -10.52
CA GLY A 26 -7.21 12.47 -11.75
C GLY A 26 -6.89 11.49 -12.88
N ALA A 27 -6.05 10.49 -12.65
CA ALA A 27 -5.65 9.53 -13.66
C ALA A 27 -6.36 8.19 -13.42
N GLY A 28 -7.56 8.03 -13.96
CA GLY A 28 -8.20 6.71 -14.00
C GLY A 28 -7.25 5.68 -14.64
N ARG A 29 -6.95 4.59 -13.95
CA ARG A 29 -5.97 3.58 -14.39
C ARG A 29 -6.68 2.29 -14.79
N GLY A 30 -7.07 2.19 -16.05
CA GLY A 30 -7.61 0.94 -16.63
C GLY A 30 -8.97 0.56 -16.07
N ASP A 31 -9.09 -0.68 -15.58
CA ASP A 31 -10.31 -1.30 -15.07
C ASP A 31 -10.53 -1.15 -13.55
N TYR A 32 -9.81 -0.22 -12.90
CA TYR A 32 -9.97 0.12 -11.49
C TYR A 32 -10.91 1.30 -11.31
N TYR A 33 -11.78 1.22 -10.31
CA TYR A 33 -12.56 2.35 -9.82
C TYR A 33 -11.72 3.19 -8.86
N GLY A 34 -11.44 4.44 -9.26
CA GLY A 34 -10.67 5.37 -8.44
C GLY A 34 -11.46 5.85 -7.23
N ILE A 35 -10.83 5.84 -6.06
CA ILE A 35 -11.30 6.52 -4.85
C ILE A 35 -10.35 7.68 -4.56
N ASP A 36 -10.90 8.89 -4.39
CA ASP A 36 -10.11 10.06 -4.02
C ASP A 36 -10.93 11.03 -3.16
N PHE A 37 -10.22 11.89 -2.40
CA PHE A 37 -10.85 12.95 -1.62
C PHE A 37 -11.43 14.05 -2.52
N VAL A 38 -10.73 14.36 -3.63
CA VAL A 38 -11.12 15.39 -4.58
C VAL A 38 -11.89 14.76 -5.74
N ASP A 39 -12.99 15.39 -6.13
CA ASP A 39 -13.75 15.02 -7.34
C ASP A 39 -12.96 15.47 -8.58
N LEU A 40 -12.20 14.55 -9.17
CA LEU A 40 -11.38 14.74 -10.35
C LEU A 40 -11.86 13.82 -11.48
N PRO A 41 -11.59 14.17 -12.75
CA PRO A 41 -11.88 13.27 -13.88
C PRO A 41 -11.26 11.88 -13.66
N GLY A 42 -12.08 10.83 -13.72
CA GLY A 42 -11.64 9.45 -13.48
C GLY A 42 -11.82 8.94 -12.05
N VAL A 43 -12.20 9.79 -11.09
CA VAL A 43 -12.63 9.37 -9.75
C VAL A 43 -14.04 8.80 -9.84
N ALA A 44 -14.19 7.55 -9.42
CA ALA A 44 -15.47 6.84 -9.41
C ALA A 44 -16.20 6.97 -8.06
N ILE A 45 -15.45 7.18 -6.99
CA ILE A 45 -15.95 7.28 -5.63
C ILE A 45 -15.20 8.42 -4.93
N GLN A 46 -15.94 9.42 -4.48
CA GLN A 46 -15.37 10.47 -3.65
C GLN A 46 -15.46 10.08 -2.18
N ALA A 47 -14.31 10.01 -1.50
CA ALA A 47 -14.22 9.64 -0.08
C ALA A 47 -12.98 10.21 0.59
N ASP A 48 -13.12 10.60 1.87
CA ASP A 48 -11.99 10.78 2.77
C ASP A 48 -11.57 9.39 3.29
N LEU A 49 -10.33 9.00 3.04
CA LEU A 49 -9.79 7.72 3.48
C LEU A 49 -9.47 7.68 4.99
N ASN A 50 -9.62 8.79 5.71
CA ASN A 50 -9.62 8.80 7.18
C ASN A 50 -10.98 8.40 7.78
N GLU A 51 -12.03 8.32 6.94
CA GLU A 51 -13.38 7.96 7.32
C GLU A 51 -13.76 6.55 6.81
N PRO A 52 -14.76 5.89 7.41
CA PRO A 52 -15.20 4.57 6.96
C PRO A 52 -15.68 4.54 5.51
N LEU A 53 -15.34 3.50 4.77
CA LEU A 53 -15.78 3.26 3.40
C LEU A 53 -17.18 2.61 3.36
N ALA A 54 -18.12 3.17 4.09
CA ALA A 54 -19.41 2.56 4.43
C ALA A 54 -20.29 2.16 3.23
N SER A 55 -20.12 2.81 2.06
CA SER A 55 -20.89 2.44 0.85
C SER A 55 -20.32 1.22 0.11
N LEU A 56 -19.14 0.71 0.51
CA LEU A 56 -18.59 -0.54 -0.02
C LEU A 56 -18.94 -1.68 0.93
N PRO A 57 -19.66 -2.71 0.46
CA PRO A 57 -20.00 -3.87 1.27
C PRO A 57 -18.75 -4.70 1.66
N ASP A 58 -18.90 -5.50 2.72
CA ASP A 58 -17.89 -6.47 3.10
C ASP A 58 -17.62 -7.42 1.93
N ASN A 59 -16.34 -7.76 1.72
CA ASN A 59 -15.91 -8.72 0.70
C ASN A 59 -16.34 -8.37 -0.74
N SER A 60 -16.54 -7.10 -1.04
CA SER A 60 -16.98 -6.64 -2.37
C SER A 60 -15.81 -6.32 -3.33
N VAL A 61 -14.56 -6.30 -2.84
CA VAL A 61 -13.38 -5.91 -3.60
C VAL A 61 -12.50 -7.12 -3.87
N GLY A 62 -12.25 -7.45 -5.15
CA GLY A 62 -11.36 -8.54 -5.55
C GLY A 62 -9.92 -8.13 -5.72
N ALA A 63 -9.67 -6.87 -6.07
CA ALA A 63 -8.33 -6.30 -6.18
C ALA A 63 -8.32 -4.85 -5.70
N LEU A 64 -7.35 -4.52 -4.88
CA LEU A 64 -7.14 -3.16 -4.36
C LEU A 64 -5.69 -2.77 -4.62
N ARG A 65 -5.48 -1.57 -5.10
CA ARG A 65 -4.15 -0.96 -5.15
C ARG A 65 -4.17 0.44 -4.57
N SER A 66 -3.00 0.90 -4.18
CA SER A 66 -2.77 2.29 -3.74
C SER A 66 -1.34 2.68 -4.10
N SER A 67 -1.16 3.90 -4.60
CA SER A 67 0.16 4.41 -4.96
C SER A 67 0.30 5.85 -4.48
N HIS A 68 1.27 6.09 -3.59
CA HIS A 68 1.54 7.41 -3.02
C HIS A 68 0.30 8.08 -2.42
N CYS A 69 -0.39 7.35 -1.53
CA CYS A 69 -1.60 7.82 -0.86
C CYS A 69 -1.53 7.58 0.67
N LEU A 70 -1.08 6.41 1.11
CA LEU A 70 -1.16 6.03 2.53
C LEU A 70 -0.25 6.86 3.44
N GLU A 71 0.78 7.48 2.91
CA GLU A 71 1.65 8.42 3.62
C GLU A 71 0.92 9.69 4.09
N HIS A 72 -0.20 10.03 3.44
CA HIS A 72 -1.04 11.18 3.78
C HIS A 72 -2.16 10.84 4.78
N ILE A 73 -2.39 9.55 5.08
CA ILE A 73 -3.55 9.11 5.87
C ILE A 73 -3.20 9.07 7.36
N SER A 74 -3.80 9.94 8.16
CA SER A 74 -3.60 9.97 9.62
C SER A 74 -4.18 8.72 10.29
N GLY A 75 -5.35 8.26 9.85
CA GLY A 75 -6.08 7.09 10.36
C GLY A 75 -5.61 5.75 9.77
N PHE A 76 -4.32 5.52 9.58
CA PHE A 76 -3.79 4.35 8.87
C PHE A 76 -4.32 2.99 9.36
N ILE A 77 -4.37 2.77 10.69
CA ILE A 77 -4.87 1.49 11.24
C ILE A 77 -6.37 1.34 10.95
N ALA A 78 -7.15 2.42 11.03
CA ALA A 78 -8.57 2.41 10.71
C ALA A 78 -8.80 2.14 9.23
N LEU A 79 -8.02 2.77 8.33
CA LEU A 79 -8.08 2.48 6.90
C LEU A 79 -7.74 1.01 6.62
N MET A 80 -6.71 0.44 7.25
CA MET A 80 -6.36 -0.97 7.05
C MET A 80 -7.44 -1.93 7.55
N LYS A 81 -8.22 -1.58 8.59
CA LYS A 81 -9.42 -2.34 9.00
C LYS A 81 -10.50 -2.29 7.91
N GLU A 82 -10.74 -1.13 7.31
CA GLU A 82 -11.68 -1.00 6.20
C GLU A 82 -11.22 -1.75 4.96
N VAL A 83 -9.93 -1.65 4.59
CA VAL A 83 -9.34 -2.45 3.50
C VAL A 83 -9.55 -3.94 3.75
N HIS A 84 -9.29 -4.41 4.98
CA HIS A 84 -9.55 -5.80 5.35
C HIS A 84 -11.04 -6.15 5.21
N ARG A 85 -11.96 -5.29 5.66
CA ARG A 85 -13.40 -5.52 5.60
C ARG A 85 -13.90 -5.66 4.16
N ILE A 86 -13.51 -4.72 3.28
CA ILE A 86 -14.05 -4.65 1.91
C ILE A 86 -13.38 -5.65 0.96
N VAL A 87 -12.10 -5.99 1.14
CA VAL A 87 -11.41 -6.95 0.27
C VAL A 87 -11.86 -8.37 0.61
N MET A 88 -12.27 -9.12 -0.39
CA MET A 88 -12.76 -10.51 -0.25
C MET A 88 -11.62 -11.48 0.16
N PRO A 89 -11.93 -12.65 0.74
CA PRO A 89 -10.93 -13.69 0.97
C PRO A 89 -10.19 -14.03 -0.33
N GLY A 90 -8.85 -14.03 -0.28
CA GLY A 90 -8.00 -14.24 -1.45
C GLY A 90 -7.86 -13.04 -2.39
N GLY A 91 -8.57 -11.93 -2.11
CA GLY A 91 -8.45 -10.69 -2.88
C GLY A 91 -7.03 -10.10 -2.76
N GLN A 92 -6.55 -9.49 -3.82
CA GLN A 92 -5.18 -8.98 -3.93
C GLN A 92 -5.10 -7.51 -3.52
N ILE A 93 -4.10 -7.19 -2.72
CA ILE A 93 -3.82 -5.83 -2.27
C ILE A 93 -2.39 -5.49 -2.68
N GLU A 94 -2.21 -4.39 -3.41
CA GLU A 94 -0.90 -3.84 -3.76
C GLU A 94 -0.79 -2.40 -3.26
N ILE A 95 0.20 -2.13 -2.41
CA ILE A 95 0.42 -0.81 -1.84
C ILE A 95 1.85 -0.37 -2.16
N THR A 96 1.97 0.74 -2.88
CA THR A 96 3.25 1.41 -3.16
C THR A 96 3.29 2.75 -2.41
N VAL A 97 4.34 2.97 -1.62
CA VAL A 97 4.54 4.18 -0.81
C VAL A 97 6.00 4.60 -0.84
N PRO A 98 6.33 5.87 -0.54
CA PRO A 98 7.72 6.28 -0.39
C PRO A 98 8.40 5.48 0.72
N HIS A 99 9.61 4.98 0.43
CA HIS A 99 10.43 4.37 1.48
C HIS A 99 10.98 5.45 2.40
N PHE A 100 11.12 5.19 3.70
CA PHE A 100 11.60 6.18 4.67
C PHE A 100 12.99 6.76 4.34
N SER A 101 13.82 6.07 3.54
CA SER A 101 15.11 6.59 3.07
C SER A 101 14.99 7.54 1.87
N ASN A 102 13.79 7.75 1.34
CA ASN A 102 13.55 8.74 0.30
C ASN A 102 13.62 10.16 0.91
N PRO A 103 14.63 11.01 0.55
CA PRO A 103 14.75 12.35 1.12
C PRO A 103 13.57 13.26 0.74
N TYR A 104 12.90 13.01 -0.37
CA TYR A 104 11.74 13.80 -0.79
C TYR A 104 10.51 13.52 0.07
N GLY A 105 10.44 12.34 0.73
CA GLY A 105 9.39 12.03 1.68
C GLY A 105 9.32 12.99 2.88
N TYR A 106 10.45 13.58 3.25
CA TYR A 106 10.53 14.58 4.33
C TYR A 106 10.25 16.02 3.87
N SER A 107 10.22 16.26 2.56
CA SER A 107 9.99 17.59 1.99
C SER A 107 8.51 17.85 1.70
N ASP A 108 7.69 16.83 1.68
CA ASP A 108 6.26 16.97 1.51
C ASP A 108 5.60 17.25 2.87
N PRO A 109 4.98 18.45 3.06
CA PRO A 109 4.37 18.84 4.33
C PRO A 109 3.10 18.05 4.66
N THR A 110 2.57 17.28 3.73
CA THR A 110 1.36 16.48 3.90
C THR A 110 1.64 15.02 4.28
N HIS A 111 2.91 14.59 4.28
CA HIS A 111 3.29 13.28 4.76
C HIS A 111 3.24 13.22 6.30
N VAL A 112 2.37 12.39 6.81
CA VAL A 112 2.19 12.18 8.26
C VAL A 112 2.83 10.87 8.72
N ARG A 113 3.40 10.07 7.80
CA ARG A 113 3.87 8.72 8.05
C ARG A 113 5.00 8.31 7.12
N PHE A 114 5.92 7.52 7.65
CA PHE A 114 7.02 6.90 6.89
C PHE A 114 6.87 5.38 6.87
N PHE A 115 7.29 4.76 5.75
CA PHE A 115 7.15 3.33 5.52
C PHE A 115 8.51 2.68 5.36
N GLY A 116 8.65 1.46 5.89
CA GLY A 116 9.81 0.61 5.78
C GLY A 116 9.42 -0.86 5.83
N LEU A 117 10.41 -1.73 5.73
CA LEU A 117 10.24 -3.17 5.55
C LEU A 117 9.27 -3.83 6.55
N TYR A 118 9.21 -3.32 7.78
CA TYR A 118 8.40 -3.89 8.85
C TYR A 118 7.02 -3.26 9.04
N THR A 119 6.66 -2.23 8.27
CA THR A 119 5.42 -1.47 8.51
C THR A 119 4.17 -2.36 8.52
N PHE A 120 4.03 -3.26 7.56
CA PHE A 120 2.87 -4.15 7.51
C PHE A 120 2.99 -5.40 8.38
N ASN A 121 4.16 -5.68 8.97
CA ASN A 121 4.32 -6.78 9.91
C ASN A 121 3.51 -6.60 11.21
N TYR A 122 3.10 -5.37 11.53
CA TYR A 122 2.16 -5.08 12.62
C TYR A 122 0.76 -5.70 12.42
N PHE A 123 0.45 -6.10 11.19
CA PHE A 123 -0.79 -6.80 10.81
C PHE A 123 -0.57 -8.28 10.49
N VAL A 124 0.63 -8.81 10.67
CA VAL A 124 0.96 -10.22 10.42
C VAL A 124 0.98 -11.00 11.73
N GLU A 125 0.38 -12.21 11.74
CA GLU A 125 0.45 -13.11 12.90
C GLU A 125 1.88 -13.27 13.40
N THR A 126 2.09 -13.17 14.71
CA THR A 126 3.43 -13.19 15.32
C THR A 126 4.26 -14.43 14.92
N SER A 127 3.61 -15.59 14.77
CA SER A 127 4.25 -16.84 14.32
C SER A 127 4.79 -16.75 12.89
N ARG A 128 4.17 -15.95 12.03
CA ARG A 128 4.50 -15.79 10.60
C ARG A 128 5.44 -14.62 10.32
N GLN A 129 5.70 -13.77 11.31
CA GLN A 129 6.63 -12.65 11.15
C GLN A 129 8.08 -13.13 10.97
N PRO A 130 8.96 -12.31 10.34
CA PRO A 130 10.40 -12.56 10.26
C PRO A 130 11.07 -12.74 11.62
N ALA A 131 12.39 -12.95 11.65
CA ALA A 131 13.14 -13.15 12.88
C ALA A 131 12.94 -12.01 13.89
N ARG A 132 12.98 -10.76 13.45
CA ARG A 132 12.57 -9.61 14.26
C ARG A 132 11.05 -9.58 14.38
N LYS A 133 10.54 -9.67 15.60
CA LYS A 133 9.11 -9.57 15.88
C LYS A 133 8.71 -8.14 16.18
N VAL A 134 7.53 -7.72 15.69
CA VAL A 134 6.88 -6.46 16.05
C VAL A 134 5.55 -6.74 16.76
N PRO A 135 5.07 -5.82 17.62
CA PRO A 135 3.81 -6.00 18.33
C PRO A 135 2.61 -6.06 17.37
N THR A 136 1.61 -6.89 17.69
CA THR A 136 0.38 -7.03 16.90
C THR A 136 -0.88 -6.64 17.67
N PHE A 137 -0.75 -6.13 18.89
CA PHE A 137 -1.89 -5.82 19.77
C PHE A 137 -2.63 -4.51 19.42
N TYR A 138 -2.16 -3.75 18.42
CA TYR A 138 -2.83 -2.52 17.99
C TYR A 138 -4.12 -2.75 17.22
N THR A 139 -4.29 -3.95 16.67
CA THR A 139 -5.47 -4.34 15.88
C THR A 139 -5.57 -5.86 15.79
N ASP A 140 -6.82 -6.36 15.67
CA ASP A 140 -7.09 -7.79 15.40
C ASP A 140 -7.10 -8.12 13.90
N THR A 141 -6.98 -7.08 13.05
CA THR A 141 -6.93 -7.24 11.59
C THR A 141 -5.62 -7.89 11.15
N ARG A 142 -5.71 -8.93 10.31
CA ARG A 142 -4.54 -9.68 9.83
C ARG A 142 -4.46 -9.73 8.33
N PHE A 143 -3.22 -9.62 7.84
CA PHE A 143 -2.88 -9.80 6.43
C PHE A 143 -1.75 -10.81 6.30
N ASP A 144 -1.70 -11.46 5.15
CA ASP A 144 -0.55 -12.22 4.68
C ASP A 144 0.25 -11.34 3.72
N VAL A 145 1.48 -11.03 4.07
CA VAL A 145 2.39 -10.25 3.23
C VAL A 145 3.17 -11.22 2.35
N GLY A 146 2.72 -11.39 1.11
CA GLY A 146 3.29 -12.37 0.16
C GLY A 146 4.53 -11.86 -0.56
N SER A 147 4.64 -10.54 -0.76
CA SER A 147 5.79 -9.95 -1.45
C SER A 147 6.10 -8.54 -0.94
N ILE A 148 7.39 -8.20 -0.96
CA ILE A 148 7.88 -6.84 -0.72
C ILE A 148 8.90 -6.54 -1.81
N HIS A 149 8.76 -5.39 -2.48
CA HIS A 149 9.70 -4.92 -3.48
C HIS A 149 10.20 -3.52 -3.14
N ILE A 150 11.53 -3.34 -3.11
CA ILE A 150 12.19 -2.06 -2.85
C ILE A 150 12.76 -1.53 -4.16
N SER A 151 12.35 -0.32 -4.54
CA SER A 151 12.81 0.40 -5.74
C SER A 151 13.88 1.40 -5.36
N LEU A 152 15.14 1.13 -5.73
CA LEU A 152 16.26 2.01 -5.41
C LEU A 152 16.23 3.30 -6.24
N MET A 153 16.58 4.41 -5.62
CA MET A 153 16.71 5.73 -6.25
C MET A 153 17.83 5.75 -7.30
N LYS A 154 17.47 6.09 -8.54
CA LYS A 154 18.39 6.03 -9.70
C LYS A 154 19.42 7.18 -9.75
N ARG A 155 19.29 8.21 -8.93
CA ARG A 155 19.97 9.51 -9.09
C ARG A 155 21.36 9.62 -8.45
N THR A 156 21.77 8.70 -7.59
CA THR A 156 23.10 8.76 -6.96
C THR A 156 24.15 8.09 -7.85
N LEU A 157 25.40 8.62 -7.86
CA LEU A 157 26.53 8.00 -8.58
C LEU A 157 26.77 6.56 -8.11
N VAL A 158 26.66 6.31 -6.82
CA VAL A 158 26.75 4.98 -6.21
C VAL A 158 25.67 4.07 -6.80
N ASN A 159 24.45 4.56 -6.95
CA ASN A 159 23.35 3.79 -7.53
C ASN A 159 23.54 3.55 -9.04
N LYS A 160 24.19 4.44 -9.81
CA LYS A 160 24.45 4.21 -11.22
C LYS A 160 25.44 3.06 -11.47
N VAL A 161 26.47 2.93 -10.65
CA VAL A 161 27.53 1.91 -10.82
C VAL A 161 27.16 0.59 -10.16
N LEU A 162 26.62 0.61 -8.94
CA LEU A 162 26.26 -0.60 -8.18
C LEU A 162 24.81 -1.05 -8.41
N TYR A 163 24.00 -0.20 -9.04
CA TYR A 163 22.56 -0.38 -9.19
C TYR A 163 22.15 -1.71 -9.86
N PRO A 164 22.77 -2.17 -10.96
CA PRO A 164 22.34 -3.43 -11.57
C PRO A 164 22.51 -4.63 -10.64
N THR A 165 23.62 -4.70 -9.91
CA THR A 165 23.94 -5.80 -8.99
C THR A 165 23.12 -5.69 -7.69
N LEU A 166 23.04 -4.49 -7.10
CA LEU A 166 22.21 -4.24 -5.93
C LEU A 166 20.73 -4.51 -6.21
N ARG A 167 20.19 -4.02 -7.32
CA ARG A 167 18.78 -4.23 -7.72
C ARG A 167 18.46 -5.71 -7.90
N LYS A 168 19.34 -6.47 -8.56
CA LYS A 168 19.14 -7.90 -8.77
C LYS A 168 19.11 -8.69 -7.46
N ASN A 169 19.93 -8.31 -6.49
CA ASN A 169 20.09 -9.04 -5.24
C ASN A 169 19.18 -8.52 -4.12
N LEU A 170 18.87 -7.22 -4.08
CA LEU A 170 18.10 -6.60 -3.01
C LEU A 170 16.74 -7.28 -2.79
N ASN A 171 16.02 -7.54 -3.86
CA ASN A 171 14.69 -8.15 -3.80
C ASN A 171 14.71 -9.69 -3.89
N SER A 172 15.86 -10.32 -3.68
CA SER A 172 15.97 -11.79 -3.71
C SER A 172 15.41 -12.48 -2.47
N SER A 173 15.41 -11.81 -1.32
CA SER A 173 14.86 -12.32 -0.07
C SER A 173 14.62 -11.19 0.94
N PHE A 174 13.73 -11.45 1.90
CA PHE A 174 13.49 -10.54 3.04
C PHE A 174 14.79 -10.27 3.83
N VAL A 175 15.64 -11.26 4.04
CA VAL A 175 16.92 -11.12 4.76
C VAL A 175 17.86 -10.14 4.04
N THR A 176 17.88 -10.18 2.71
CA THR A 176 18.69 -9.25 1.90
C THR A 176 18.15 -7.82 1.99
N GLN A 177 16.83 -7.66 1.93
CA GLN A 177 16.14 -6.36 2.11
C GLN A 177 16.41 -5.80 3.50
N GLU A 178 16.27 -6.61 4.56
CA GLU A 178 16.53 -6.21 5.93
C GLU A 178 17.98 -5.76 6.15
N ARG A 179 18.94 -6.53 5.61
CA ARG A 179 20.36 -6.17 5.69
C ARG A 179 20.63 -4.83 5.02
N TRP A 180 20.07 -4.59 3.83
CA TRP A 180 20.19 -3.33 3.13
C TRP A 180 19.55 -2.19 3.93
N GLU A 181 18.33 -2.34 4.42
CA GLU A 181 17.62 -1.31 5.18
C GLU A 181 18.40 -0.92 6.44
N ARG A 182 19.05 -1.88 7.12
CA ARG A 182 19.85 -1.64 8.34
C ARG A 182 21.20 -0.97 8.09
N THR A 183 21.81 -1.18 6.92
CA THR A 183 23.23 -0.82 6.71
C THR A 183 23.50 0.12 5.56
N LEU A 184 22.68 0.11 4.51
CA LEU A 184 22.95 0.79 3.24
C LEU A 184 21.89 1.78 2.80
N CYS A 185 20.70 1.78 3.41
CA CYS A 185 19.57 2.56 2.92
C CYS A 185 19.84 4.07 2.83
N TRP A 186 20.71 4.62 3.66
CA TRP A 186 21.10 6.04 3.61
C TRP A 186 22.18 6.34 2.56
N SER A 187 23.02 5.36 2.20
CA SER A 187 24.04 5.52 1.17
C SER A 187 23.50 5.20 -0.23
N ALA A 188 22.55 4.30 -0.32
CA ALA A 188 21.86 3.88 -1.52
C ALA A 188 20.33 3.91 -1.28
N PRO A 189 19.71 5.11 -1.18
CA PRO A 189 18.32 5.25 -0.79
C PRO A 189 17.37 4.64 -1.82
N ALA A 190 16.17 4.26 -1.34
CA ALA A 190 15.07 3.84 -2.18
C ALA A 190 14.12 5.00 -2.47
N ASP A 191 13.49 4.98 -3.66
CA ASP A 191 12.37 5.85 -3.99
C ASP A 191 11.12 5.39 -3.26
N GLU A 192 10.81 4.10 -3.37
CA GLU A 192 9.55 3.53 -2.91
C GLU A 192 9.69 2.08 -2.46
N ILE A 193 8.70 1.63 -1.73
CA ILE A 193 8.52 0.24 -1.33
C ILE A 193 7.10 -0.20 -1.69
N THR A 194 6.98 -1.37 -2.33
CA THR A 194 5.70 -1.96 -2.73
C THR A 194 5.46 -3.24 -1.94
N TYR A 195 4.26 -3.39 -1.41
CA TYR A 195 3.82 -4.58 -0.67
C TYR A 195 2.67 -5.26 -1.43
N GLY A 196 2.79 -6.57 -1.65
CA GLY A 196 1.70 -7.42 -2.11
C GLY A 196 1.16 -8.24 -0.95
N MET A 197 -0.15 -8.13 -0.70
CA MET A 197 -0.80 -8.70 0.49
C MET A 197 -2.16 -9.33 0.14
N THR A 198 -2.64 -10.19 1.04
CA THR A 198 -4.02 -10.71 1.04
C THR A 198 -4.60 -10.64 2.45
N PRO A 199 -5.91 -10.37 2.62
CA PRO A 199 -6.53 -10.38 3.94
C PRO A 199 -6.62 -11.81 4.48
N VAL A 200 -6.36 -11.98 5.78
CA VAL A 200 -6.61 -13.21 6.53
C VAL A 200 -7.95 -13.04 7.24
N LYS A 201 -8.99 -13.74 6.75
CA LYS A 201 -10.37 -13.66 7.24
C LYS A 201 -10.65 -14.78 8.25
#